data_afd60f0a687cc680b997a09d83cf938e
#
_entry.id   afd60f0a687cc680b997a09d83cf938e
#
_cell.length_a   1.000
_cell.length_b   1.000
_cell.length_c   1.000
_cell.angle_alpha   90.00
_cell.angle_beta   90.00
_cell.angle_gamma   90.00
#
_symmetry.space_group_name_H-M   'P 1'
#
loop_
_entity.id
_entity.type
_entity.pdbx_description
1 polymer ?
#
loop_
_entity_poly.entity_id
_entity_poly.type
_entity_poly.pdbx_seq_one_letter_code
_entity_poly.pdbx_strand_id
1 'polypeptide(L)'
;MIQGEQVQDSELSTQAVIYLGPGSMSLMVAEVVQDRIRLLDFLQQPVPMARDIFRFHRISRHTMDRCVQIIGDYLEILKEYGTGSRLSVRLMISNIISEADNVDVFVNRMHVAHGLRGRRIDDGKMTRLIYVKVQETLAQYPGFSKKKVLVVHTGPGNTRVLLFQKGRIVRYSCYRLGTHRTGEAVGEIEYGDDVAELSLLREHMRGQVDQICLDYGGVKGLAGLIVIGQEMQQLRDRLDPTPEGKVACSALVAEAERMSRTTLEQRMNVYGADFAGVDSLLPAVLMTEMIARSLNLNDVIIPGSGYDEEFSSSLIRAEQHPGDLEAEVLHFAGILADRYKADKGHREHVARLCMEMFDQLQDLHRLSEHDRLLLEVASILHEVGSFISQQDHQLHSQYIILNSEIFGLSRDDVETIALLARYHRHEVPANSDPMYGELELTDRMRVAKMAAILRVADALERGHAQRVNGVRARIRGRMLELELQG
;
A
#
# COMPACT_ATOMS: atom_id res chain seq x y z
N MET A 1 -8.80 54.63 16.24
CA MET A 1 -9.61 53.41 16.32
C MET A 1 -8.96 52.40 15.38
N ILE A 2 -8.13 51.54 15.92
CA ILE A 2 -7.44 50.46 15.19
C ILE A 2 -8.33 49.23 15.37
N GLN A 3 -8.95 48.80 14.29
CA GLN A 3 -9.69 47.52 14.27
C GLN A 3 -8.71 46.38 14.44
N GLY A 4 -8.84 45.68 15.57
CA GLY A 4 -8.13 44.43 15.78
C GLY A 4 -8.68 43.34 14.81
N GLU A 5 -7.85 42.84 13.93
CA GLU A 5 -8.09 41.59 13.24
C GLU A 5 -8.18 40.48 14.29
N GLN A 6 -9.37 39.92 14.45
CA GLN A 6 -9.54 38.63 15.08
C GLN A 6 -8.86 37.56 14.20
N VAL A 7 -7.68 37.17 14.63
CA VAL A 7 -7.06 35.93 14.16
C VAL A 7 -8.02 34.80 14.61
N GLN A 8 -8.73 34.21 13.64
CA GLN A 8 -9.46 32.96 13.87
C GLN A 8 -8.45 31.97 14.44
N ASP A 9 -8.69 31.50 15.67
CA ASP A 9 -8.02 30.34 16.25
C ASP A 9 -8.20 29.16 15.30
N SER A 10 -7.22 28.92 14.43
CA SER A 10 -7.09 27.68 13.69
C SER A 10 -6.87 26.60 14.75
N GLU A 11 -7.84 25.71 14.94
CA GLU A 11 -7.83 24.67 15.95
C GLU A 11 -6.54 23.85 15.83
N LEU A 12 -5.59 24.13 16.71
CA LEU A 12 -4.42 23.30 16.96
C LEU A 12 -4.90 21.94 17.46
N SER A 13 -4.70 20.88 16.67
CA SER A 13 -4.98 19.52 17.10
C SER A 13 -3.68 18.74 17.23
N THR A 14 -3.45 18.18 18.41
CA THR A 14 -2.34 17.24 18.63
C THR A 14 -2.80 15.84 18.26
N GLN A 15 -2.04 15.16 17.41
CA GLN A 15 -2.32 13.80 16.98
C GLN A 15 -1.19 12.89 17.43
N ALA A 16 -1.53 11.75 17.98
CA ALA A 16 -0.60 10.68 18.28
C ALA A 16 -0.94 9.42 17.49
N VAL A 17 0.05 8.86 16.82
CA VAL A 17 -0.07 7.60 16.12
C VAL A 17 0.88 6.59 16.75
N ILE A 18 0.32 5.51 17.28
CA ILE A 18 1.08 4.32 17.66
C ILE A 18 1.03 3.37 16.46
N TYR A 19 2.18 3.11 15.84
CA TYR A 19 2.28 2.17 14.74
C TYR A 19 2.95 0.89 15.18
N LEU A 20 2.25 -0.22 14.98
CA LEU A 20 2.77 -1.56 15.24
C LEU A 20 3.25 -2.17 13.92
N GLY A 21 4.54 -2.18 13.74
CA GLY A 21 5.24 -2.82 12.64
C GLY A 21 5.73 -4.23 12.99
N PRO A 22 6.26 -4.98 12.02
CA PRO A 22 6.76 -6.33 12.25
C PRO A 22 8.09 -6.38 13.04
N GLY A 23 8.92 -5.35 12.96
CA GLY A 23 10.19 -5.26 13.70
C GLY A 23 10.14 -4.34 14.91
N SER A 24 9.22 -3.39 14.96
CA SER A 24 9.16 -2.36 16.01
C SER A 24 7.77 -1.81 16.24
N MET A 25 7.58 -1.20 17.42
CA MET A 25 6.46 -0.31 17.71
C MET A 25 6.98 1.12 17.78
N SER A 26 6.32 2.05 17.11
CA SER A 26 6.64 3.48 17.18
C SER A 26 5.48 4.29 17.71
N LEU A 27 5.80 5.36 18.44
CA LEU A 27 4.90 6.43 18.81
C LEU A 27 5.37 7.69 18.10
N MET A 28 4.49 8.34 17.35
CA MET A 28 4.69 9.66 16.82
C MET A 28 3.67 10.61 17.42
N VAL A 29 4.14 11.75 17.90
CA VAL A 29 3.31 12.87 18.36
C VAL A 29 3.54 14.07 17.46
N ALA A 30 2.49 14.61 16.89
CA ALA A 30 2.58 15.74 15.99
C ALA A 30 1.46 16.76 16.19
N GLU A 31 1.78 18.01 15.96
CA GLU A 31 0.79 19.09 15.78
C GLU A 31 0.40 19.21 14.31
N VAL A 32 -0.88 19.32 14.07
CA VAL A 32 -1.44 19.58 12.74
C VAL A 32 -2.02 20.99 12.72
N VAL A 33 -1.47 21.83 11.83
CA VAL A 33 -1.88 23.22 11.63
C VAL A 33 -2.01 23.48 10.14
N GLN A 34 -3.22 23.69 9.63
CA GLN A 34 -3.47 24.04 8.22
C GLN A 34 -2.66 23.14 7.26
N ASP A 35 -2.85 21.83 7.32
CA ASP A 35 -2.17 20.82 6.50
C ASP A 35 -0.63 20.70 6.69
N ARG A 36 -0.06 21.42 7.65
CA ARG A 36 1.35 21.24 8.03
C ARG A 36 1.44 20.36 9.25
N ILE A 37 2.21 19.30 9.14
CA ILE A 37 2.53 18.38 10.23
C ILE A 37 3.85 18.83 10.82
N ARG A 38 3.82 19.16 12.12
CA ARG A 38 5.01 19.45 12.91
C ARG A 38 5.23 18.29 13.88
N LEU A 39 6.28 17.54 13.65
CA LEU A 39 6.68 16.48 14.57
C LEU A 39 7.08 17.10 15.92
N LEU A 40 6.51 16.60 17.00
CA LEU A 40 6.86 16.97 18.37
C LEU A 40 7.75 15.93 19.01
N ASP A 41 7.44 14.63 18.80
CA ASP A 41 8.20 13.53 19.35
C ASP A 41 8.07 12.27 18.50
N PHE A 42 9.13 11.46 18.50
CA PHE A 42 9.17 10.16 17.85
C PHE A 42 9.93 9.14 18.70
N LEU A 43 9.23 8.11 19.14
CA LEU A 43 9.78 7.03 19.96
C LEU A 43 9.61 5.71 19.25
N GLN A 44 10.60 4.82 19.36
CA GLN A 44 10.56 3.50 18.76
C GLN A 44 11.09 2.46 19.72
N GLN A 45 10.40 1.32 19.83
CA GLN A 45 10.83 0.17 20.60
C GLN A 45 10.78 -1.11 19.76
N PRO A 46 11.82 -1.95 19.80
CA PRO A 46 11.86 -3.19 19.05
C PRO A 46 10.88 -4.23 19.59
N VAL A 47 10.26 -4.97 18.69
CA VAL A 47 9.40 -6.12 18.99
C VAL A 47 9.67 -7.26 18.00
N PRO A 48 9.82 -8.51 18.46
CA PRO A 48 10.18 -9.65 17.60
C PRO A 48 8.96 -10.21 16.84
N MET A 49 8.09 -9.34 16.33
CA MET A 49 6.84 -9.72 15.70
C MET A 49 7.07 -10.45 14.38
N ALA A 50 8.07 -10.01 13.59
CA ALA A 50 8.44 -10.63 12.32
C ALA A 50 8.81 -12.10 12.49
N ARG A 51 9.65 -12.39 13.49
CA ARG A 51 10.04 -13.77 13.86
C ARG A 51 8.81 -14.63 14.16
N ASP A 52 7.94 -14.15 15.03
CA ASP A 52 6.72 -14.86 15.40
C ASP A 52 5.84 -15.18 14.18
N ILE A 53 5.65 -14.20 13.30
CA ILE A 53 4.77 -14.32 12.13
C ILE A 53 5.39 -15.20 11.05
N PHE A 54 6.62 -14.92 10.63
CA PHE A 54 7.21 -15.60 9.47
C PHE A 54 7.71 -17.01 9.78
N ARG A 55 8.10 -17.28 11.03
CA ARG A 55 8.61 -18.59 11.45
C ARG A 55 7.52 -19.49 12.04
N PHE A 56 6.60 -18.93 12.83
CA PHE A 56 5.63 -19.72 13.59
C PHE A 56 4.18 -19.49 13.17
N HIS A 57 3.91 -18.56 12.27
CA HIS A 57 2.56 -18.14 11.84
C HIS A 57 1.65 -17.69 12.99
N ARG A 58 2.22 -17.42 14.17
CA ARG A 58 1.47 -17.03 15.37
C ARG A 58 2.30 -16.06 16.21
N ILE A 59 1.62 -15.05 16.77
CA ILE A 59 2.20 -14.13 17.73
C ILE A 59 2.31 -14.86 19.08
N SER A 60 3.50 -14.90 19.66
CA SER A 60 3.76 -15.55 20.95
C SER A 60 3.14 -14.74 22.09
N ARG A 61 2.83 -15.43 23.20
CA ARG A 61 2.31 -14.73 24.40
C ARG A 61 3.29 -13.69 24.92
N HIS A 62 4.58 -13.99 24.89
CA HIS A 62 5.63 -13.06 25.33
C HIS A 62 5.62 -11.77 24.48
N THR A 63 5.55 -11.89 23.16
CA THR A 63 5.46 -10.73 22.23
C THR A 63 4.18 -9.94 22.47
N MET A 64 3.04 -10.61 22.69
CA MET A 64 1.79 -9.92 23.03
C MET A 64 1.90 -9.12 24.31
N ASP A 65 2.48 -9.73 25.40
CA ASP A 65 2.66 -9.06 26.69
C ASP A 65 3.59 -7.85 26.56
N ARG A 66 4.67 -8.00 25.80
CA ARG A 66 5.60 -6.91 25.51
C ARG A 66 4.92 -5.75 24.79
N CYS A 67 4.12 -6.03 23.76
CA CYS A 67 3.38 -4.99 23.02
C CYS A 67 2.37 -4.26 23.93
N VAL A 68 1.65 -4.99 24.78
CA VAL A 68 0.72 -4.38 25.74
C VAL A 68 1.47 -3.45 26.70
N GLN A 69 2.64 -3.87 27.21
CA GLN A 69 3.47 -3.03 28.06
C GLN A 69 3.93 -1.75 27.34
N ILE A 70 4.47 -1.87 26.13
CA ILE A 70 4.95 -0.72 25.33
C ILE A 70 3.82 0.29 25.08
N ILE A 71 2.59 -0.18 24.78
CA ILE A 71 1.43 0.72 24.61
C ILE A 71 1.15 1.45 25.92
N GLY A 72 1.22 0.75 27.07
CA GLY A 72 1.07 1.37 28.39
C GLY A 72 2.07 2.49 28.61
N ASP A 73 3.35 2.22 28.35
CA ASP A 73 4.44 3.20 28.48
C ASP A 73 4.21 4.42 27.56
N TYR A 74 3.79 4.19 26.31
CA TYR A 74 3.46 5.27 25.37
C TYR A 74 2.26 6.10 25.82
N LEU A 75 1.23 5.49 26.39
CA LEU A 75 0.07 6.19 26.92
C LEU A 75 0.41 7.04 28.15
N GLU A 76 1.37 6.61 28.99
CA GLU A 76 1.88 7.43 30.08
C GLU A 76 2.60 8.68 29.56
N ILE A 77 3.48 8.52 28.56
CA ILE A 77 4.16 9.66 27.92
C ILE A 77 3.16 10.63 27.29
N LEU A 78 2.10 10.11 26.65
CA LEU A 78 1.07 10.96 26.04
C LEU A 78 0.29 11.82 27.02
N LYS A 79 0.27 11.50 28.32
CA LYS A 79 -0.35 12.36 29.35
C LYS A 79 0.33 13.72 29.45
N GLU A 80 1.62 13.80 29.15
CA GLU A 80 2.38 15.06 29.18
C GLU A 80 1.95 16.02 28.06
N TYR A 81 1.40 15.49 26.95
CA TYR A 81 0.91 16.28 25.81
C TYR A 81 -0.57 16.69 25.94
N GLY A 82 -1.29 16.16 26.93
CA GLY A 82 -2.75 16.32 27.09
C GLY A 82 -3.22 17.61 27.77
N THR A 83 -2.32 18.47 28.25
CA THR A 83 -2.68 19.69 29.00
C THR A 83 -2.93 20.86 28.05
N GLY A 84 -4.14 20.92 27.45
CA GLY A 84 -4.62 22.10 26.73
C GLY A 84 -5.04 21.93 25.29
N SER A 85 -4.77 20.79 24.65
CA SER A 85 -5.19 20.47 23.29
C SER A 85 -5.99 19.16 23.24
N ARG A 86 -6.89 19.02 22.24
CA ARG A 86 -7.57 17.75 21.98
C ARG A 86 -6.57 16.74 21.41
N LEU A 87 -6.03 15.87 22.27
CA LEU A 87 -5.15 14.77 21.85
C LEU A 87 -6.00 13.64 21.26
N SER A 88 -5.76 13.31 19.99
CA SER A 88 -6.33 12.13 19.34
C SER A 88 -5.27 11.03 19.25
N VAL A 89 -5.52 9.87 19.86
CA VAL A 89 -4.60 8.71 19.83
C VAL A 89 -5.16 7.63 18.93
N ARG A 90 -4.33 7.15 18.00
CA ARG A 90 -4.69 6.09 17.05
C ARG A 90 -3.67 4.94 17.12
N LEU A 91 -4.16 3.71 17.17
CA LEU A 91 -3.34 2.50 17.06
C LEU A 91 -3.49 1.93 15.65
N MET A 92 -2.40 1.93 14.89
CA MET A 92 -2.32 1.41 13.53
C MET A 92 -1.49 0.11 13.51
N ILE A 93 -1.99 -0.91 12.84
CA ILE A 93 -1.39 -2.24 12.80
C ILE A 93 -1.01 -2.58 11.36
N SER A 94 0.25 -2.91 11.13
CA SER A 94 0.77 -3.28 9.80
C SER A 94 0.00 -4.46 9.19
N ASN A 95 -0.19 -4.42 7.87
CA ASN A 95 -0.77 -5.52 7.08
C ASN A 95 -0.07 -6.87 7.31
N ILE A 96 1.25 -6.87 7.52
CA ILE A 96 2.03 -8.08 7.77
C ILE A 96 1.57 -8.81 9.04
N ILE A 97 1.15 -8.08 10.06
CA ILE A 97 0.67 -8.68 11.31
C ILE A 97 -0.63 -9.46 11.10
N SER A 98 -1.40 -9.10 10.09
CA SER A 98 -2.62 -9.83 9.72
C SER A 98 -2.34 -11.22 9.14
N GLU A 99 -1.09 -11.58 8.83
CA GLU A 99 -0.70 -12.94 8.43
C GLU A 99 -0.65 -13.93 9.61
N ALA A 100 -0.71 -13.46 10.86
CA ALA A 100 -0.72 -14.34 12.03
C ALA A 100 -2.11 -14.95 12.27
N ASP A 101 -2.18 -16.26 12.49
CA ASP A 101 -3.42 -17.01 12.74
C ASP A 101 -4.20 -16.50 13.97
N ASN A 102 -3.52 -15.89 14.92
CA ASN A 102 -4.09 -15.38 16.17
C ASN A 102 -4.13 -13.87 16.28
N VAL A 103 -4.10 -13.15 15.15
CA VAL A 103 -4.12 -11.68 15.13
C VAL A 103 -5.33 -11.09 15.84
N ASP A 104 -6.51 -11.70 15.73
CA ASP A 104 -7.73 -11.22 16.38
C ASP A 104 -7.64 -11.27 17.91
N VAL A 105 -7.05 -12.35 18.44
CA VAL A 105 -6.77 -12.49 19.88
C VAL A 105 -5.81 -11.40 20.35
N PHE A 106 -4.78 -11.12 19.57
CA PHE A 106 -3.81 -10.07 19.86
C PHE A 106 -4.43 -8.67 19.87
N VAL A 107 -5.19 -8.33 18.82
CA VAL A 107 -5.88 -7.03 18.72
C VAL A 107 -6.88 -6.85 19.87
N ASN A 108 -7.66 -7.90 20.17
CA ASN A 108 -8.59 -7.86 21.30
C ASN A 108 -7.87 -7.67 22.65
N ARG A 109 -6.70 -8.30 22.83
CA ARG A 109 -5.92 -8.15 24.07
C ARG A 109 -5.45 -6.70 24.28
N MET A 110 -4.98 -6.02 23.23
CA MET A 110 -4.62 -4.59 23.30
C MET A 110 -5.84 -3.73 23.64
N HIS A 111 -7.00 -4.05 23.02
CA HIS A 111 -8.24 -3.34 23.31
C HIS A 111 -8.69 -3.50 24.76
N VAL A 112 -8.67 -4.71 25.30
CA VAL A 112 -9.05 -5.00 26.68
C VAL A 112 -8.10 -4.31 27.68
N ALA A 113 -6.80 -4.29 27.39
CA ALA A 113 -5.80 -3.70 28.28
C ALA A 113 -5.85 -2.17 28.34
N HIS A 114 -6.10 -1.50 27.20
CA HIS A 114 -5.91 -0.06 27.06
C HIS A 114 -7.11 0.70 26.48
N GLY A 115 -8.18 0.03 26.10
CA GLY A 115 -9.34 0.65 25.45
C GLY A 115 -9.09 1.08 23.99
N LEU A 116 -7.88 0.90 23.47
CA LEU A 116 -7.53 1.30 22.11
C LEU A 116 -8.02 0.27 21.09
N ARG A 117 -8.74 0.75 20.08
CA ARG A 117 -9.11 -0.08 18.92
C ARG A 117 -8.01 -0.02 17.88
N GLY A 118 -7.31 -1.13 17.65
CA GLY A 118 -6.31 -1.24 16.59
C GLY A 118 -6.97 -1.22 15.21
N ARG A 119 -6.56 -0.28 14.35
CA ARG A 119 -6.94 -0.24 12.94
C ARG A 119 -5.90 -0.98 12.11
N ARG A 120 -6.30 -2.02 11.40
CA ARG A 120 -5.41 -2.73 10.48
C ARG A 120 -5.21 -1.89 9.22
N ILE A 121 -3.98 -1.79 8.78
CA ILE A 121 -3.61 -1.22 7.49
C ILE A 121 -3.67 -2.39 6.50
N ASP A 122 -4.56 -2.34 5.52
CA ASP A 122 -4.59 -3.30 4.41
C ASP A 122 -3.47 -3.03 3.39
N ASP A 123 -3.27 -3.95 2.44
CA ASP A 123 -2.23 -3.81 1.41
C ASP A 123 -2.41 -2.58 0.53
N GLY A 124 -3.65 -2.19 0.23
CA GLY A 124 -3.97 -0.99 -0.53
C GLY A 124 -3.56 0.28 0.20
N LYS A 125 -3.93 0.41 1.48
CA LYS A 125 -3.50 1.53 2.32
C LYS A 125 -1.99 1.57 2.49
N MET A 126 -1.35 0.41 2.71
CA MET A 126 0.11 0.34 2.78
C MET A 126 0.76 0.82 1.48
N THR A 127 0.23 0.42 0.35
CA THR A 127 0.72 0.86 -0.97
C THR A 127 0.56 2.37 -1.16
N ARG A 128 -0.56 2.94 -0.69
CA ARG A 128 -0.78 4.39 -0.72
C ARG A 128 0.23 5.15 0.14
N LEU A 129 0.51 4.67 1.36
CA LEU A 129 1.52 5.27 2.25
C LEU A 129 2.90 5.27 1.61
N ILE A 130 3.29 4.12 1.02
CA ILE A 130 4.56 3.99 0.31
C ILE A 130 4.61 4.92 -0.90
N TYR A 131 3.50 5.09 -1.62
CA TYR A 131 3.44 6.01 -2.75
C TYR A 131 3.68 7.46 -2.35
N VAL A 132 3.08 7.94 -1.27
CA VAL A 132 3.34 9.28 -0.74
C VAL A 132 4.83 9.46 -0.46
N LYS A 133 5.44 8.48 0.22
CA LYS A 133 6.88 8.46 0.48
C LYS A 133 7.71 8.47 -0.79
N VAL A 134 7.32 7.70 -1.79
CA VAL A 134 8.00 7.66 -3.10
C VAL A 134 7.93 9.00 -3.81
N GLN A 135 6.79 9.68 -3.78
CA GLN A 135 6.62 11.01 -4.37
C GLN A 135 7.51 12.06 -3.69
N GLU A 136 7.56 12.06 -2.36
CA GLU A 136 8.47 12.93 -1.60
C GLU A 136 9.93 12.66 -1.95
N THR A 137 10.30 11.39 -2.08
CA THR A 137 11.65 10.98 -2.50
C THR A 137 11.95 11.45 -3.92
N LEU A 138 11.05 11.23 -4.88
CA LEU A 138 11.24 11.65 -6.27
C LEU A 138 11.35 13.17 -6.42
N ALA A 139 10.68 13.95 -5.57
CA ALA A 139 10.80 15.40 -5.54
C ALA A 139 12.22 15.88 -5.22
N GLN A 140 13.01 15.09 -4.48
CA GLN A 140 14.42 15.37 -4.20
C GLN A 140 15.33 15.14 -5.41
N TYR A 141 14.84 14.45 -6.45
CA TYR A 141 15.58 14.10 -7.66
C TYR A 141 14.93 14.66 -8.94
N PRO A 142 14.90 15.98 -9.14
CA PRO A 142 14.17 16.61 -10.28
C PRO A 142 14.67 16.15 -11.64
N GLY A 143 15.91 15.65 -11.72
CA GLY A 143 16.49 15.06 -12.93
C GLY A 143 15.75 13.80 -13.43
N PHE A 144 14.90 13.19 -12.62
CA PHE A 144 14.10 12.01 -12.98
C PHE A 144 12.67 12.34 -13.43
N SER A 145 12.19 13.58 -13.24
CA SER A 145 10.81 13.98 -13.52
C SER A 145 10.33 13.68 -14.95
N LYS A 146 11.24 13.67 -15.93
CA LYS A 146 10.93 13.38 -17.35
C LYS A 146 11.41 12.00 -17.82
N LYS A 147 12.07 11.23 -16.96
CA LYS A 147 12.71 9.95 -17.28
C LYS A 147 11.88 8.77 -16.79
N LYS A 148 12.32 7.57 -17.18
CA LYS A 148 11.85 6.33 -16.57
C LYS A 148 12.72 6.01 -15.38
N VAL A 149 12.11 5.82 -14.22
CA VAL A 149 12.78 5.50 -12.96
C VAL A 149 12.08 4.32 -12.31
N LEU A 150 12.85 3.36 -11.87
CA LEU A 150 12.32 2.27 -11.06
C LEU A 150 12.52 2.63 -9.57
N VAL A 151 11.47 2.50 -8.79
CA VAL A 151 11.53 2.62 -7.34
C VAL A 151 11.20 1.27 -6.75
N VAL A 152 12.09 0.76 -5.92
CA VAL A 152 11.91 -0.49 -5.18
C VAL A 152 11.80 -0.14 -3.71
N HIS A 153 10.66 -0.46 -3.13
CA HIS A 153 10.45 -0.39 -1.69
C HIS A 153 10.60 -1.80 -1.10
N THR A 154 11.70 -2.00 -0.38
CA THR A 154 11.94 -3.25 0.36
C THR A 154 11.34 -3.14 1.75
N GLY A 155 10.27 -3.88 1.97
CA GLY A 155 9.63 -3.96 3.28
C GLY A 155 9.93 -5.29 3.98
N PRO A 156 9.50 -5.45 5.24
CA PRO A 156 9.79 -6.63 6.04
C PRO A 156 9.18 -7.93 5.49
N GLY A 157 8.02 -7.86 4.84
CA GLY A 157 7.33 -9.03 4.28
C GLY A 157 7.18 -9.04 2.76
N ASN A 158 7.20 -7.89 2.13
CA ASN A 158 6.94 -7.72 0.70
C ASN A 158 7.85 -6.66 0.10
N THR A 159 8.20 -6.84 -1.18
CA THR A 159 8.91 -5.84 -1.99
C THR A 159 7.93 -5.28 -3.03
N ARG A 160 7.79 -3.96 -3.08
CA ARG A 160 6.98 -3.25 -4.06
C ARG A 160 7.85 -2.57 -5.08
N VAL A 161 7.53 -2.78 -6.36
CA VAL A 161 8.27 -2.23 -7.49
C VAL A 161 7.36 -1.31 -8.28
N LEU A 162 7.75 -0.05 -8.41
CA LEU A 162 6.99 1.00 -9.10
C LEU A 162 7.84 1.57 -10.24
N LEU A 163 7.33 1.47 -11.46
CA LEU A 163 7.96 2.12 -12.62
C LEU A 163 7.28 3.47 -12.85
N PHE A 164 8.05 4.53 -12.71
CA PHE A 164 7.61 5.88 -13.03
C PHE A 164 8.05 6.27 -14.44
N GLN A 165 7.18 6.97 -15.16
CA GLN A 165 7.48 7.64 -16.41
C GLN A 165 6.81 9.01 -16.42
N LYS A 166 7.59 10.07 -16.61
CA LYS A 166 7.10 11.46 -16.58
C LYS A 166 6.35 11.79 -15.28
N GLY A 167 6.85 11.32 -14.15
CA GLY A 167 6.28 11.57 -12.83
C GLY A 167 5.03 10.76 -12.46
N ARG A 168 4.54 9.87 -13.34
CA ARG A 168 3.38 9.03 -13.09
C ARG A 168 3.75 7.55 -13.06
N ILE A 169 3.01 6.76 -12.29
CA ILE A 169 3.17 5.31 -12.25
C ILE A 169 2.65 4.72 -13.56
N VAL A 170 3.48 3.91 -14.24
CA VAL A 170 3.09 3.17 -15.46
C VAL A 170 3.07 1.66 -15.26
N ARG A 171 3.70 1.16 -14.18
CA ARG A 171 3.63 -0.24 -13.76
C ARG A 171 3.86 -0.33 -12.26
N TYR A 172 3.13 -1.22 -11.62
CA TYR A 172 3.25 -1.57 -10.21
C TYR A 172 3.21 -3.09 -10.06
N SER A 173 4.01 -3.62 -9.16
CA SER A 173 3.97 -5.03 -8.75
C SER A 173 4.39 -5.17 -7.29
N CYS A 174 3.80 -6.14 -6.59
CA CYS A 174 4.12 -6.50 -5.23
C CYS A 174 4.57 -7.97 -5.17
N TYR A 175 5.76 -8.20 -4.64
CA TYR A 175 6.34 -9.54 -4.54
C TYR A 175 6.40 -9.97 -3.07
N ARG A 176 6.11 -11.24 -2.79
CA ARG A 176 6.28 -11.84 -1.45
C ARG A 176 7.76 -12.08 -1.14
N LEU A 177 8.54 -11.04 -1.24
CA LEU A 177 9.97 -10.98 -0.98
C LEU A 177 10.20 -9.84 0.01
N GLY A 178 10.51 -10.15 1.26
CA GLY A 178 10.72 -9.19 2.33
C GLY A 178 12.00 -9.46 3.10
N THR A 179 12.56 -8.42 3.71
CA THR A 179 13.82 -8.50 4.44
C THR A 179 13.74 -9.44 5.63
N HIS A 180 12.77 -9.28 6.50
CA HIS A 180 12.53 -10.17 7.63
C HIS A 180 11.99 -11.53 7.18
N ARG A 181 11.06 -11.59 6.22
CA ARG A 181 10.56 -12.86 5.68
C ARG A 181 11.67 -13.75 5.17
N THR A 182 12.64 -13.17 4.46
CA THR A 182 13.79 -13.90 3.91
C THR A 182 14.75 -14.33 5.01
N GLY A 183 15.07 -13.46 5.96
CA GLY A 183 15.93 -13.78 7.11
C GLY A 183 15.38 -14.95 7.93
N GLU A 184 14.09 -14.88 8.28
CA GLU A 184 13.45 -15.94 9.10
C GLU A 184 13.22 -17.26 8.34
N ALA A 185 13.08 -17.22 7.01
CA ALA A 185 12.90 -18.43 6.19
C ALA A 185 14.17 -19.26 6.09
N VAL A 186 15.35 -18.62 6.08
CA VAL A 186 16.63 -19.31 6.01
C VAL A 186 17.05 -19.83 7.40
N GLY A 187 16.55 -19.19 8.47
CA GLY A 187 16.76 -19.62 9.85
C GLY A 187 18.16 -19.34 10.39
N GLU A 188 18.42 -19.84 11.60
CA GLU A 188 19.75 -19.77 12.22
C GLU A 188 20.67 -20.80 11.54
N ILE A 189 21.48 -20.35 10.60
CA ILE A 189 22.63 -21.12 10.13
C ILE A 189 23.69 -21.04 11.23
N GLU A 190 24.38 -22.14 11.54
CA GLU A 190 25.53 -22.06 12.45
C GLU A 190 26.50 -21.00 11.94
N TYR A 191 26.63 -19.91 12.69
CA TYR A 191 27.47 -18.78 12.33
C TYR A 191 28.92 -19.27 12.17
N GLY A 192 29.46 -19.14 10.98
CA GLY A 192 30.84 -19.57 10.65
C GLY A 192 30.98 -20.21 9.28
N ASP A 193 29.89 -20.50 8.57
CA ASP A 193 29.93 -20.88 7.15
C ASP A 193 29.40 -19.72 6.27
N ASP A 194 30.25 -18.73 6.09
CA ASP A 194 29.98 -17.48 5.35
C ASP A 194 29.43 -17.73 3.95
N VAL A 195 29.90 -18.81 3.31
CA VAL A 195 29.54 -19.15 1.93
C VAL A 195 28.16 -19.78 1.88
N ALA A 196 27.83 -20.58 2.88
CA ALA A 196 26.51 -21.24 2.96
C ALA A 196 25.39 -20.24 3.22
N GLU A 197 25.55 -19.29 4.13
CA GLU A 197 24.54 -18.26 4.43
C GLU A 197 24.20 -17.43 3.18
N LEU A 198 25.21 -16.88 2.52
CA LEU A 198 25.03 -16.08 1.29
C LEU A 198 24.39 -16.89 0.16
N SER A 199 24.80 -18.15 0.02
CA SER A 199 24.28 -19.03 -1.06
C SER A 199 22.81 -19.36 -0.83
N LEU A 200 22.43 -19.73 0.38
CA LEU A 200 21.04 -20.07 0.74
C LEU A 200 20.10 -18.88 0.63
N LEU A 201 20.53 -17.70 1.10
CA LEU A 201 19.74 -16.47 0.94
C LEU A 201 19.52 -16.13 -0.53
N ARG A 202 20.59 -16.20 -1.36
CA ARG A 202 20.47 -15.95 -2.81
C ARG A 202 19.56 -16.95 -3.50
N GLU A 203 19.67 -18.24 -3.15
CA GLU A 203 18.81 -19.28 -3.71
C GLU A 203 17.34 -19.05 -3.33
N HIS A 204 17.08 -18.73 -2.06
CA HIS A 204 15.72 -18.44 -1.60
C HIS A 204 15.08 -17.24 -2.32
N MET A 205 15.86 -16.20 -2.58
CA MET A 205 15.35 -14.97 -3.24
C MET A 205 15.27 -15.10 -4.78
N ARG A 206 16.01 -16.03 -5.38
CA ARG A 206 16.21 -16.12 -6.84
C ARG A 206 14.92 -16.08 -7.64
N GLY A 207 13.94 -16.93 -7.30
CA GLY A 207 12.69 -17.01 -8.05
C GLY A 207 11.91 -15.68 -8.12
N GLN A 208 11.90 -14.93 -7.02
CA GLN A 208 11.22 -13.63 -6.97
C GLN A 208 12.01 -12.54 -7.71
N VAL A 209 13.34 -12.57 -7.62
CA VAL A 209 14.21 -11.63 -8.35
C VAL A 209 14.15 -11.90 -9.86
N ASP A 210 14.13 -13.17 -10.28
CA ASP A 210 13.95 -13.54 -11.68
C ASP A 210 12.59 -13.05 -12.20
N GLN A 211 11.54 -13.12 -11.39
CA GLN A 211 10.23 -12.57 -11.76
C GLN A 211 10.28 -11.03 -11.91
N ILE A 212 10.97 -10.31 -11.00
CA ILE A 212 11.20 -8.87 -11.15
C ILE A 212 11.95 -8.57 -12.45
N CYS A 213 12.95 -9.39 -12.80
CA CYS A 213 13.70 -9.25 -14.04
C CYS A 213 12.80 -9.46 -15.27
N LEU A 214 11.93 -10.46 -15.27
CA LEU A 214 10.97 -10.70 -16.35
C LEU A 214 10.01 -9.53 -16.52
N ASP A 215 9.54 -8.97 -15.42
CA ASP A 215 8.56 -7.90 -15.44
C ASP A 215 9.16 -6.54 -15.86
N TYR A 216 10.41 -6.26 -15.48
CA TYR A 216 11.01 -4.93 -15.65
C TYR A 216 12.29 -4.88 -16.48
N GLY A 217 12.98 -6.00 -16.70
CA GLY A 217 14.25 -6.07 -17.45
C GLY A 217 14.15 -5.60 -18.91
N GLY A 218 12.96 -5.71 -19.51
CA GLY A 218 12.68 -5.20 -20.86
C GLY A 218 12.46 -3.68 -20.95
N VAL A 219 12.51 -2.93 -19.84
CA VAL A 219 12.26 -1.47 -19.82
C VAL A 219 13.44 -0.73 -20.39
N LYS A 220 13.31 -0.26 -21.64
CA LYS A 220 14.36 0.55 -22.29
C LYS A 220 14.40 1.98 -21.73
N GLY A 221 15.63 2.51 -21.57
CA GLY A 221 15.86 3.90 -21.13
C GLY A 221 15.57 4.13 -19.64
N LEU A 222 15.76 3.11 -18.82
CA LEU A 222 15.74 3.26 -17.35
C LEU A 222 16.89 4.16 -16.92
N ALA A 223 16.57 5.25 -16.22
CA ALA A 223 17.54 6.25 -15.81
C ALA A 223 18.19 5.97 -14.46
N GLY A 224 17.57 5.10 -13.64
CA GLY A 224 18.09 4.69 -12.34
C GLY A 224 17.10 3.81 -11.57
N LEU A 225 17.65 3.25 -10.51
CA LEU A 225 16.93 2.46 -9.50
C LEU A 225 17.05 3.18 -8.16
N ILE A 226 15.92 3.59 -7.60
CA ILE A 226 15.86 4.15 -6.25
C ILE A 226 15.37 3.03 -5.31
N VAL A 227 16.10 2.80 -4.24
CA VAL A 227 15.75 1.79 -3.23
C VAL A 227 15.35 2.50 -1.93
N ILE A 228 14.14 2.19 -1.47
CA ILE A 228 13.56 2.74 -0.24
C ILE A 228 13.30 1.56 0.71
N GLY A 229 13.73 1.69 1.95
CA GLY A 229 13.54 0.68 2.99
C GLY A 229 14.32 1.04 4.23
N GLN A 230 13.81 0.66 5.39
CA GLN A 230 14.41 0.99 6.69
C GLN A 230 15.86 0.47 6.78
N GLU A 231 16.07 -0.79 6.42
CA GLU A 231 17.38 -1.44 6.50
C GLU A 231 18.40 -0.78 5.56
N MET A 232 18.00 -0.45 4.34
CA MET A 232 18.88 0.20 3.38
C MET A 232 19.25 1.63 3.81
N GLN A 233 18.36 2.32 4.50
CA GLN A 233 18.67 3.63 5.09
C GLN A 233 19.63 3.53 6.27
N GLN A 234 19.43 2.54 7.15
CA GLN A 234 20.33 2.28 8.27
C GLN A 234 21.75 1.95 7.80
N LEU A 235 21.88 1.29 6.65
CA LEU A 235 23.18 0.90 6.07
C LEU A 235 23.79 1.99 5.20
N ARG A 236 23.05 3.02 4.83
CA ARG A 236 23.42 4.00 3.81
C ARG A 236 24.82 4.59 4.03
N ASP A 237 25.10 5.08 5.23
CA ASP A 237 26.39 5.77 5.51
C ASP A 237 27.60 4.83 5.46
N ARG A 238 27.38 3.51 5.57
CA ARG A 238 28.42 2.49 5.44
C ARG A 238 28.69 2.07 4.01
N LEU A 239 27.75 2.35 3.11
CA LEU A 239 27.85 2.04 1.69
C LEU A 239 28.54 3.14 0.88
N ASP A 240 29.09 4.16 1.55
CA ASP A 240 29.81 5.28 0.96
C ASP A 240 29.08 5.93 -0.25
N PRO A 241 27.86 6.46 -0.02
CA PRO A 241 27.06 7.03 -1.08
C PRO A 241 27.68 8.34 -1.59
N THR A 242 27.50 8.60 -2.89
CA THR A 242 27.78 9.95 -3.43
C THR A 242 26.86 11.00 -2.79
N PRO A 243 27.11 12.30 -2.95
CA PRO A 243 26.22 13.36 -2.46
C PRO A 243 24.77 13.20 -2.96
N GLU A 244 24.57 12.63 -4.16
CA GLU A 244 23.26 12.32 -4.73
C GLU A 244 22.67 10.98 -4.23
N GLY A 245 23.31 10.32 -3.28
CA GLY A 245 22.85 9.04 -2.70
C GLY A 245 23.11 7.81 -3.56
N LYS A 246 23.97 7.90 -4.60
CA LYS A 246 24.33 6.75 -5.41
C LYS A 246 25.30 5.83 -4.68
N VAL A 247 25.00 4.53 -4.73
CA VAL A 247 25.80 3.45 -4.17
C VAL A 247 26.14 2.46 -5.27
N ALA A 248 27.41 2.11 -5.44
CA ALA A 248 27.83 1.11 -6.41
C ALA A 248 27.39 -0.31 -5.99
N CYS A 249 26.98 -1.13 -6.94
CA CYS A 249 26.65 -2.55 -6.65
C CYS A 249 27.84 -3.31 -6.05
N SER A 250 29.07 -2.93 -6.38
CA SER A 250 30.28 -3.51 -5.75
C SER A 250 30.38 -3.23 -4.26
N ALA A 251 29.90 -2.07 -3.79
CA ALA A 251 29.84 -1.76 -2.37
C ALA A 251 28.81 -2.61 -1.65
N LEU A 252 27.65 -2.89 -2.29
CA LEU A 252 26.64 -3.82 -1.74
C LEU A 252 27.23 -5.24 -1.60
N VAL A 253 27.96 -5.73 -2.60
CA VAL A 253 28.63 -7.05 -2.53
C VAL A 253 29.61 -7.10 -1.38
N ALA A 254 30.51 -6.11 -1.28
CA ALA A 254 31.52 -6.05 -0.22
C ALA A 254 30.88 -6.00 1.18
N GLU A 255 29.76 -5.27 1.30
CA GLU A 255 29.03 -5.20 2.56
C GLU A 255 28.36 -6.54 2.92
N ALA A 256 27.71 -7.22 1.97
CA ALA A 256 27.13 -8.53 2.18
C ALA A 256 28.19 -9.56 2.61
N GLU A 257 29.36 -9.57 1.96
CA GLU A 257 30.48 -10.43 2.33
C GLU A 257 31.06 -10.09 3.72
N ARG A 258 31.07 -8.82 4.10
CA ARG A 258 31.50 -8.41 5.44
C ARG A 258 30.50 -8.89 6.50
N MET A 259 29.21 -8.71 6.25
CA MET A 259 28.16 -9.18 7.16
C MET A 259 28.21 -10.68 7.37
N SER A 260 28.37 -11.47 6.30
CA SER A 260 28.38 -12.92 6.41
C SER A 260 29.53 -13.45 7.27
N ARG A 261 30.66 -12.72 7.36
CA ARG A 261 31.82 -13.05 8.20
C ARG A 261 31.71 -12.61 9.65
N THR A 262 30.59 -12.00 10.06
CA THR A 262 30.40 -11.48 11.42
C THR A 262 29.32 -12.26 12.16
N THR A 263 29.55 -12.51 13.45
CA THR A 263 28.54 -13.09 14.32
C THR A 263 27.35 -12.14 14.51
N LEU A 264 26.22 -12.65 14.96
CA LEU A 264 25.04 -11.85 15.27
C LEU A 264 25.37 -10.69 16.23
N GLU A 265 26.10 -11.00 17.33
CA GLU A 265 26.49 -9.99 18.30
C GLU A 265 27.40 -8.90 17.69
N GLN A 266 28.32 -9.30 16.83
CA GLN A 266 29.18 -8.34 16.10
C GLN A 266 28.35 -7.48 15.15
N ARG A 267 27.37 -8.08 14.43
CA ARG A 267 26.44 -7.33 13.57
C ARG A 267 25.63 -6.32 14.39
N MET A 268 25.08 -6.71 15.54
CA MET A 268 24.36 -5.79 16.44
C MET A 268 25.23 -4.60 16.84
N ASN A 269 26.45 -4.85 17.29
CA ASN A 269 27.37 -3.78 17.71
C ASN A 269 27.82 -2.88 16.54
N VAL A 270 28.12 -3.48 15.39
CA VAL A 270 28.63 -2.76 14.21
C VAL A 270 27.56 -1.90 13.56
N TYR A 271 26.34 -2.41 13.47
CA TYR A 271 25.25 -1.75 12.74
C TYR A 271 24.28 -0.99 13.65
N GLY A 272 24.45 -1.06 14.97
CA GLY A 272 23.53 -0.42 15.93
C GLY A 272 22.10 -0.97 15.85
N ALA A 273 21.96 -2.20 15.33
CA ALA A 273 20.68 -2.88 15.22
C ALA A 273 20.41 -3.70 16.49
N ASP A 274 19.16 -3.80 16.87
CA ASP A 274 18.74 -4.74 17.90
C ASP A 274 18.66 -6.17 17.36
N PHE A 275 18.42 -7.13 18.27
CA PHE A 275 18.28 -8.54 17.91
C PHE A 275 17.16 -8.79 16.87
N ALA A 276 16.09 -8.01 16.91
CA ALA A 276 14.96 -8.18 15.99
C ALA A 276 15.23 -7.63 14.57
N GLY A 277 16.11 -6.64 14.46
CA GLY A 277 16.42 -5.96 13.19
C GLY A 277 17.67 -6.47 12.49
N VAL A 278 18.61 -7.07 13.23
CA VAL A 278 19.93 -7.44 12.67
C VAL A 278 19.84 -8.51 11.58
N ASP A 279 18.89 -9.44 11.68
CA ASP A 279 18.70 -10.53 10.72
C ASP A 279 18.09 -10.07 9.38
N SER A 280 17.50 -8.89 9.33
CA SER A 280 16.94 -8.31 8.10
C SER A 280 17.96 -7.55 7.25
N LEU A 281 19.10 -7.16 7.82
CA LEU A 281 20.10 -6.32 7.14
C LEU A 281 20.76 -7.02 5.95
N LEU A 282 21.25 -8.24 6.16
CA LEU A 282 21.92 -9.01 5.11
C LEU A 282 20.95 -9.34 3.95
N PRO A 283 19.72 -9.84 4.20
CA PRO A 283 18.71 -9.97 3.15
C PRO A 283 18.45 -8.68 2.38
N ALA A 284 18.39 -7.52 3.05
CA ALA A 284 18.14 -6.23 2.39
C ALA A 284 19.24 -5.86 1.39
N VAL A 285 20.51 -6.03 1.78
CA VAL A 285 21.66 -5.76 0.91
C VAL A 285 21.69 -6.71 -0.29
N LEU A 286 21.53 -8.02 -0.03
CA LEU A 286 21.55 -9.04 -1.09
C LEU A 286 20.40 -8.84 -2.07
N MET A 287 19.20 -8.59 -1.58
CA MET A 287 18.01 -8.32 -2.41
C MET A 287 18.24 -7.12 -3.31
N THR A 288 18.77 -6.02 -2.76
CA THR A 288 19.08 -4.80 -3.52
C THR A 288 20.12 -5.07 -4.61
N GLU A 289 21.18 -5.77 -4.27
CA GLU A 289 22.26 -6.16 -5.20
C GLU A 289 21.72 -7.05 -6.32
N MET A 290 20.97 -8.10 -5.98
CA MET A 290 20.43 -9.04 -6.96
C MET A 290 19.44 -8.37 -7.91
N ILE A 291 18.54 -7.50 -7.42
CA ILE A 291 17.61 -6.75 -8.26
C ILE A 291 18.38 -5.81 -9.19
N ALA A 292 19.35 -5.04 -8.69
CA ALA A 292 20.11 -4.12 -9.51
C ALA A 292 20.87 -4.85 -10.64
N ARG A 293 21.52 -5.97 -10.31
CA ARG A 293 22.25 -6.79 -11.31
C ARG A 293 21.31 -7.44 -12.33
N SER A 294 20.17 -7.95 -11.90
CA SER A 294 19.19 -8.56 -12.81
C SER A 294 18.68 -7.56 -13.86
N LEU A 295 18.67 -6.26 -13.50
CA LEU A 295 18.28 -5.15 -14.36
C LEU A 295 19.47 -4.52 -15.11
N ASN A 296 20.68 -5.12 -15.03
CA ASN A 296 21.93 -4.61 -15.61
C ASN A 296 22.31 -3.19 -15.17
N LEU A 297 22.08 -2.88 -13.90
CA LEU A 297 22.46 -1.60 -13.30
C LEU A 297 23.75 -1.76 -12.48
N ASN A 298 24.64 -0.77 -12.56
CA ASN A 298 25.91 -0.77 -11.83
C ASN A 298 25.82 -0.02 -10.49
N ASP A 299 24.81 0.80 -10.33
CA ASP A 299 24.56 1.58 -9.12
C ASP A 299 23.05 1.64 -8.79
N VAL A 300 22.78 1.91 -7.53
CA VAL A 300 21.44 2.20 -7.00
C VAL A 300 21.46 3.53 -6.27
N ILE A 301 20.31 4.15 -6.07
CA ILE A 301 20.18 5.38 -5.29
C ILE A 301 19.46 5.02 -3.98
N ILE A 302 20.11 5.35 -2.86
CA ILE A 302 19.56 5.22 -1.52
C ILE A 302 19.34 6.63 -0.98
N PRO A 303 18.10 7.13 -0.87
CA PRO A 303 17.81 8.47 -0.38
C PRO A 303 18.28 8.67 1.06
N GLY A 304 18.70 9.88 1.40
CA GLY A 304 19.11 10.24 2.76
C GLY A 304 17.95 10.88 3.51
N SER A 305 17.14 10.12 4.25
CA SER A 305 16.09 10.69 5.10
C SER A 305 15.65 9.71 6.18
N GLY A 306 15.04 10.20 7.25
CA GLY A 306 14.49 9.40 8.35
C GLY A 306 13.27 8.58 7.90
N TYR A 307 13.48 7.35 7.46
CA TYR A 307 12.41 6.50 6.90
C TYR A 307 11.23 6.34 7.86
N ASP A 308 11.48 6.02 9.13
CA ASP A 308 10.43 5.73 10.11
C ASP A 308 9.62 6.96 10.49
N GLU A 309 10.28 8.11 10.67
CA GLU A 309 9.61 9.38 10.98
C GLU A 309 8.73 9.84 9.82
N GLU A 310 9.25 9.77 8.60
CA GLU A 310 8.53 10.17 7.39
C GLU A 310 7.40 9.19 7.06
N PHE A 311 7.60 7.88 7.27
CA PHE A 311 6.54 6.89 7.14
C PHE A 311 5.40 7.15 8.14
N SER A 312 5.75 7.42 9.41
CA SER A 312 4.78 7.75 10.45
C SER A 312 4.04 9.07 10.15
N SER A 313 4.73 10.06 9.60
CA SER A 313 4.12 11.32 9.12
C SER A 313 3.14 11.07 7.97
N SER A 314 3.45 10.13 7.07
CA SER A 314 2.56 9.76 5.97
C SER A 314 1.27 9.10 6.44
N LEU A 315 1.27 8.41 7.61
CA LEU A 315 0.05 7.89 8.23
C LEU A 315 -0.94 8.99 8.63
N ILE A 316 -0.43 10.16 9.04
CA ILE A 316 -1.28 11.33 9.33
C ILE A 316 -1.77 11.98 8.04
N ARG A 317 -0.89 12.19 7.06
CA ARG A 317 -1.21 12.86 5.78
C ARG A 317 -2.20 12.09 4.92
N ALA A 318 -2.07 10.77 4.85
CA ALA A 318 -2.92 9.94 3.99
C ALA A 318 -4.41 10.02 4.34
N GLU A 319 -4.74 10.39 5.57
CA GLU A 319 -6.13 10.62 5.99
C GLU A 319 -6.63 12.04 5.65
N GLN A 320 -5.72 13.00 5.42
CA GLN A 320 -6.07 14.39 5.14
C GLN A 320 -6.29 14.69 3.65
N HIS A 321 -5.59 13.96 2.75
CA HIS A 321 -5.61 14.20 1.30
C HIS A 321 -5.89 12.91 0.51
N PRO A 322 -7.14 12.39 0.54
CA PRO A 322 -7.47 11.18 -0.23
C PRO A 322 -7.46 11.39 -1.76
N GLY A 323 -7.75 12.60 -2.24
CA GLY A 323 -8.04 12.86 -3.66
C GLY A 323 -6.88 12.65 -4.64
N ASP A 324 -5.63 12.96 -4.27
CA ASP A 324 -4.48 12.76 -5.17
C ASP A 324 -4.23 11.28 -5.47
N LEU A 325 -4.56 10.41 -4.52
CA LEU A 325 -4.42 8.97 -4.66
C LEU A 325 -5.51 8.33 -5.50
N GLU A 326 -6.73 8.85 -5.45
CA GLU A 326 -7.84 8.37 -6.28
C GLU A 326 -7.55 8.57 -7.76
N ALA A 327 -6.97 9.72 -8.13
CA ALA A 327 -6.56 10.00 -9.50
C ALA A 327 -5.49 9.00 -10.01
N GLU A 328 -4.57 8.54 -9.15
CA GLU A 328 -3.58 7.53 -9.53
C GLU A 328 -4.20 6.12 -9.63
N VAL A 329 -5.15 5.78 -8.76
CA VAL A 329 -5.91 4.51 -8.85
C VAL A 329 -6.67 4.45 -10.18
N LEU A 330 -7.38 5.50 -10.54
CA LEU A 330 -8.12 5.61 -11.81
C LEU A 330 -7.18 5.58 -13.02
N HIS A 331 -6.05 6.29 -12.94
CA HIS A 331 -5.03 6.26 -13.98
C HIS A 331 -4.50 4.83 -14.18
N PHE A 332 -4.23 4.11 -13.10
CA PHE A 332 -3.73 2.74 -13.17
C PHE A 332 -4.80 1.76 -13.69
N ALA A 333 -6.07 1.94 -13.30
CA ALA A 333 -7.18 1.19 -13.87
C ALA A 333 -7.28 1.41 -15.40
N GLY A 334 -7.08 2.65 -15.85
CA GLY A 334 -6.99 2.97 -17.30
C GLY A 334 -5.86 2.24 -18.01
N ILE A 335 -4.65 2.19 -17.42
CA ILE A 335 -3.51 1.44 -17.96
C ILE A 335 -3.83 -0.06 -18.05
N LEU A 336 -4.49 -0.62 -17.03
CA LEU A 336 -4.89 -2.03 -17.02
C LEU A 336 -5.92 -2.30 -18.13
N ALA A 337 -6.91 -1.44 -18.29
CA ALA A 337 -7.90 -1.53 -19.35
C ALA A 337 -7.26 -1.43 -20.76
N ASP A 338 -6.29 -0.54 -20.96
CA ASP A 338 -5.53 -0.43 -22.21
C ASP A 338 -4.71 -1.67 -22.51
N ARG A 339 -4.11 -2.32 -21.49
CA ARG A 339 -3.38 -3.59 -21.63
C ARG A 339 -4.27 -4.68 -22.20
N TYR A 340 -5.52 -4.75 -21.77
CA TYR A 340 -6.52 -5.70 -22.23
C TYR A 340 -7.38 -5.16 -23.38
N LYS A 341 -6.97 -4.05 -24.03
CA LYS A 341 -7.60 -3.46 -25.22
C LYS A 341 -9.10 -3.20 -25.05
N ALA A 342 -9.55 -2.89 -23.84
CA ALA A 342 -10.92 -2.46 -23.62
C ALA A 342 -11.22 -1.15 -24.36
N ASP A 343 -12.42 -1.06 -24.97
CA ASP A 343 -12.82 0.13 -25.73
C ASP A 343 -12.80 1.37 -24.85
N LYS A 344 -11.92 2.31 -25.21
CA LYS A 344 -11.70 3.54 -24.44
C LYS A 344 -12.94 4.43 -24.42
N GLY A 345 -13.59 4.60 -25.58
CA GLY A 345 -14.78 5.44 -25.70
C GLY A 345 -15.93 4.91 -24.84
N HIS A 346 -16.16 3.61 -24.92
CA HIS A 346 -17.21 2.94 -24.15
C HIS A 346 -16.95 3.03 -22.63
N ARG A 347 -15.79 2.60 -22.16
CA ARG A 347 -15.49 2.58 -20.72
C ARG A 347 -15.53 3.96 -20.06
N GLU A 348 -14.98 5.00 -20.73
CA GLU A 348 -15.00 6.38 -20.22
C GLU A 348 -16.42 6.93 -20.19
N HIS A 349 -17.23 6.57 -21.18
CA HIS A 349 -18.63 6.98 -21.23
C HIS A 349 -19.49 6.30 -20.16
N VAL A 350 -19.35 4.98 -19.98
CA VAL A 350 -20.02 4.22 -18.92
C VAL A 350 -19.62 4.74 -17.54
N ALA A 351 -18.33 5.00 -17.32
CA ALA A 351 -17.84 5.55 -16.05
C ALA A 351 -18.51 6.91 -15.76
N ARG A 352 -18.58 7.83 -16.74
CA ARG A 352 -19.26 9.12 -16.59
C ARG A 352 -20.74 8.96 -16.23
N LEU A 353 -21.47 8.11 -16.93
CA LEU A 353 -22.90 7.85 -16.63
C LEU A 353 -23.09 7.22 -15.25
N CYS A 354 -22.19 6.32 -14.83
CA CYS A 354 -22.19 5.76 -13.47
C CYS A 354 -22.02 6.84 -12.41
N MET A 355 -21.07 7.74 -12.59
CA MET A 355 -20.81 8.82 -11.63
C MET A 355 -21.97 9.81 -11.57
N GLU A 356 -22.55 10.19 -12.72
CA GLU A 356 -23.74 11.06 -12.76
C GLU A 356 -24.93 10.45 -11.99
N MET A 357 -25.18 9.15 -12.14
CA MET A 357 -26.25 8.47 -11.40
C MET A 357 -25.89 8.30 -9.92
N PHE A 358 -24.66 7.95 -9.61
CA PHE A 358 -24.20 7.80 -8.23
C PHE A 358 -24.41 9.10 -7.45
N ASP A 359 -23.91 10.22 -7.97
CA ASP A 359 -23.97 11.51 -7.30
C ASP A 359 -25.43 11.99 -7.09
N GLN A 360 -26.32 11.76 -8.08
CA GLN A 360 -27.73 12.16 -8.02
C GLN A 360 -28.59 11.25 -7.12
N LEU A 361 -28.17 10.01 -6.88
CA LEU A 361 -28.92 9.01 -6.09
C LEU A 361 -28.33 8.83 -4.69
N GLN A 362 -27.46 9.70 -4.22
CA GLN A 362 -26.75 9.63 -2.94
C GLN A 362 -27.72 9.41 -1.76
N ASP A 363 -28.83 10.16 -1.71
CA ASP A 363 -29.85 10.02 -0.66
C ASP A 363 -30.53 8.65 -0.65
N LEU A 364 -30.62 7.99 -1.81
CA LEU A 364 -31.23 6.66 -1.94
C LEU A 364 -30.27 5.56 -1.53
N HIS A 365 -29.06 5.56 -2.10
CA HIS A 365 -28.14 4.44 -1.88
C HIS A 365 -27.27 4.60 -0.63
N ARG A 366 -26.94 5.82 -0.19
CA ARG A 366 -26.10 6.15 0.98
C ARG A 366 -24.76 5.40 0.98
N LEU A 367 -24.16 5.23 -0.19
CA LEU A 367 -22.84 4.66 -0.36
C LEU A 367 -21.76 5.71 -0.05
N SER A 368 -20.56 5.29 0.29
CA SER A 368 -19.43 6.16 0.64
C SER A 368 -18.69 6.69 -0.60
N GLU A 369 -17.83 7.69 -0.43
CA GLU A 369 -16.89 8.13 -1.47
C GLU A 369 -15.95 7.00 -1.92
N HIS A 370 -15.56 6.11 -1.00
CA HIS A 370 -14.78 4.93 -1.35
C HIS A 370 -15.56 3.99 -2.30
N ASP A 371 -16.86 3.79 -2.07
CA ASP A 371 -17.72 3.02 -2.98
C ASP A 371 -17.84 3.69 -4.35
N ARG A 372 -17.84 5.03 -4.38
CA ARG A 372 -17.81 5.81 -5.62
C ARG A 372 -16.56 5.49 -6.44
N LEU A 373 -15.39 5.50 -5.81
CA LEU A 373 -14.14 5.13 -6.45
C LEU A 373 -14.18 3.68 -6.98
N LEU A 374 -14.66 2.71 -6.17
CA LEU A 374 -14.76 1.31 -6.60
C LEU A 374 -15.68 1.13 -7.81
N LEU A 375 -16.81 1.83 -7.84
CA LEU A 375 -17.73 1.82 -8.97
C LEU A 375 -17.09 2.43 -10.23
N GLU A 376 -16.35 3.52 -10.10
CA GLU A 376 -15.66 4.16 -11.22
C GLU A 376 -14.57 3.24 -11.78
N VAL A 377 -13.76 2.61 -10.94
CA VAL A 377 -12.77 1.59 -11.35
C VAL A 377 -13.45 0.40 -12.03
N ALA A 378 -14.55 -0.11 -11.46
CA ALA A 378 -15.32 -1.19 -12.07
C ALA A 378 -15.85 -0.80 -13.45
N SER A 379 -16.33 0.44 -13.61
CA SER A 379 -16.82 0.97 -14.89
C SER A 379 -15.70 1.05 -15.95
N ILE A 380 -14.46 1.29 -15.54
CA ILE A 380 -13.29 1.30 -16.44
C ILE A 380 -12.90 -0.14 -16.84
N LEU A 381 -13.09 -1.12 -15.95
CA LEU A 381 -12.57 -2.48 -16.11
C LEU A 381 -13.62 -3.52 -16.51
N HIS A 382 -14.92 -3.19 -16.55
CA HIS A 382 -16.01 -4.18 -16.68
C HIS A 382 -15.93 -5.06 -17.95
N GLU A 383 -15.33 -4.54 -19.03
CA GLU A 383 -15.20 -5.23 -20.32
C GLU A 383 -13.79 -5.73 -20.65
N VAL A 384 -12.82 -5.70 -19.70
CA VAL A 384 -11.46 -6.21 -19.97
C VAL A 384 -11.44 -7.68 -20.36
N GLY A 385 -12.45 -8.45 -19.97
CA GLY A 385 -12.62 -9.86 -20.34
C GLY A 385 -12.90 -10.11 -21.81
N SER A 386 -13.37 -9.11 -22.56
CA SER A 386 -13.57 -9.17 -24.00
C SER A 386 -12.26 -9.44 -24.77
N PHE A 387 -11.11 -9.20 -24.13
CA PHE A 387 -9.80 -9.58 -24.62
C PHE A 387 -9.63 -11.11 -24.78
N ILE A 388 -10.28 -11.89 -23.90
CA ILE A 388 -10.26 -13.36 -23.94
C ILE A 388 -11.35 -13.85 -24.90
N SER A 389 -12.62 -13.43 -24.66
CA SER A 389 -13.77 -13.79 -25.49
C SER A 389 -14.88 -12.78 -25.29
N GLN A 390 -15.65 -12.52 -26.36
CA GLN A 390 -16.90 -11.74 -26.27
C GLN A 390 -18.01 -12.52 -25.56
N GLN A 391 -18.02 -13.84 -25.72
CA GLN A 391 -18.94 -14.69 -24.99
C GLN A 391 -18.49 -14.76 -23.52
N ASP A 392 -19.44 -14.54 -22.60
CA ASP A 392 -19.22 -14.58 -21.15
C ASP A 392 -18.08 -13.68 -20.66
N HIS A 393 -17.82 -12.57 -21.38
CA HIS A 393 -16.73 -11.63 -21.04
C HIS A 393 -16.83 -11.10 -19.61
N GLN A 394 -18.01 -11.04 -19.00
CA GLN A 394 -18.18 -10.65 -17.60
C GLN A 394 -17.46 -11.61 -16.64
N LEU A 395 -17.44 -12.92 -16.94
CA LEU A 395 -16.71 -13.92 -16.16
C LEU A 395 -15.19 -13.79 -16.38
N HIS A 396 -14.80 -13.52 -17.62
CA HIS A 396 -13.39 -13.25 -17.94
C HIS A 396 -12.91 -11.95 -17.32
N SER A 397 -13.75 -10.91 -17.27
CA SER A 397 -13.42 -9.66 -16.57
C SER A 397 -13.22 -9.89 -15.10
N GLN A 398 -14.12 -10.63 -14.44
CA GLN A 398 -13.96 -11.04 -13.04
C GLN A 398 -12.61 -11.74 -12.82
N TYR A 399 -12.29 -12.74 -13.65
CA TYR A 399 -11.04 -13.49 -13.54
C TYR A 399 -9.80 -12.59 -13.71
N ILE A 400 -9.77 -11.73 -14.73
CA ILE A 400 -8.66 -10.80 -14.97
C ILE A 400 -8.48 -9.86 -13.78
N ILE A 401 -9.57 -9.26 -13.28
CA ILE A 401 -9.53 -8.30 -12.17
C ILE A 401 -9.00 -8.97 -10.90
N LEU A 402 -9.51 -10.16 -10.55
CA LEU A 402 -9.08 -10.91 -9.36
C LEU A 402 -7.60 -11.29 -9.38
N ASN A 403 -7.03 -11.47 -10.57
CA ASN A 403 -5.62 -11.83 -10.76
C ASN A 403 -4.75 -10.64 -11.20
N SER A 404 -5.26 -9.41 -11.06
CA SER A 404 -4.51 -8.20 -11.34
C SER A 404 -4.19 -7.45 -10.05
N GLU A 405 -2.97 -6.96 -9.95
CA GLU A 405 -2.63 -6.00 -8.92
C GLU A 405 -3.09 -4.61 -9.36
N ILE A 406 -4.04 -4.03 -8.66
CA ILE A 406 -4.52 -2.66 -8.93
C ILE A 406 -3.93 -1.75 -7.85
N PHE A 407 -3.11 -0.82 -8.29
CA PHE A 407 -2.41 0.12 -7.41
C PHE A 407 -3.36 0.77 -6.40
N GLY A 408 -2.99 0.75 -5.13
CA GLY A 408 -3.71 1.46 -4.06
C GLY A 408 -5.05 0.84 -3.63
N LEU A 409 -5.44 -0.33 -4.15
CA LEU A 409 -6.63 -1.06 -3.75
C LEU A 409 -6.29 -2.27 -2.88
N SER A 410 -7.12 -2.54 -1.88
CA SER A 410 -7.04 -3.74 -1.06
C SER A 410 -7.55 -4.96 -1.81
N ARG A 411 -7.33 -6.16 -1.25
CA ARG A 411 -7.89 -7.39 -1.80
C ARG A 411 -9.42 -7.35 -1.83
N ASP A 412 -10.04 -6.86 -0.76
CA ASP A 412 -11.51 -6.74 -0.63
C ASP A 412 -12.07 -5.75 -1.67
N ASP A 413 -11.34 -4.65 -1.95
CA ASP A 413 -11.70 -3.70 -3.01
C ASP A 413 -11.67 -4.37 -4.39
N VAL A 414 -10.60 -5.12 -4.68
CA VAL A 414 -10.45 -5.85 -5.95
C VAL A 414 -11.56 -6.90 -6.12
N GLU A 415 -11.92 -7.60 -5.05
CA GLU A 415 -13.02 -8.58 -5.04
C GLU A 415 -14.37 -7.89 -5.27
N THR A 416 -14.59 -6.73 -4.67
CA THR A 416 -15.77 -5.90 -4.92
C THR A 416 -15.86 -5.50 -6.38
N ILE A 417 -14.78 -4.94 -6.96
CA ILE A 417 -14.72 -4.52 -8.37
C ILE A 417 -14.96 -5.72 -9.30
N ALA A 418 -14.37 -6.87 -8.98
CA ALA A 418 -14.54 -8.11 -9.75
C ALA A 418 -16.00 -8.59 -9.76
N LEU A 419 -16.69 -8.50 -8.63
CA LEU A 419 -18.13 -8.79 -8.53
C LEU A 419 -18.97 -7.79 -9.35
N LEU A 420 -18.65 -6.50 -9.31
CA LEU A 420 -19.30 -5.50 -10.14
C LEU A 420 -19.13 -5.78 -11.63
N ALA A 421 -17.92 -6.13 -12.05
CA ALA A 421 -17.62 -6.52 -13.42
C ALA A 421 -18.35 -7.82 -13.83
N ARG A 422 -18.49 -8.80 -12.92
CA ARG A 422 -19.30 -9.99 -13.16
C ARG A 422 -20.77 -9.66 -13.39
N TYR A 423 -21.32 -8.78 -12.55
CA TYR A 423 -22.76 -8.51 -12.52
C TYR A 423 -23.19 -7.33 -13.41
N HIS A 424 -22.32 -6.77 -14.25
CA HIS A 424 -22.74 -5.69 -15.16
C HIS A 424 -23.70 -6.16 -16.25
N ARG A 425 -23.71 -7.47 -16.59
CA ARG A 425 -24.63 -8.10 -17.57
C ARG A 425 -25.16 -9.44 -17.07
N HIS A 426 -26.21 -9.95 -17.72
CA HIS A 426 -26.82 -11.26 -17.54
C HIS A 426 -27.29 -11.54 -16.11
N GLU A 427 -26.44 -12.02 -15.25
CA GLU A 427 -26.75 -12.41 -13.89
C GLU A 427 -26.97 -11.21 -12.96
N VAL A 428 -27.79 -11.38 -11.94
CA VAL A 428 -27.90 -10.45 -10.81
C VAL A 428 -27.21 -11.03 -9.60
N PRO A 429 -26.71 -10.21 -8.65
CA PRO A 429 -26.12 -10.71 -7.42
C PRO A 429 -27.06 -11.70 -6.71
N ALA A 430 -26.60 -12.92 -6.47
CA ALA A 430 -27.36 -13.97 -5.84
C ALA A 430 -26.53 -14.73 -4.79
N ASN A 431 -27.17 -15.15 -3.70
CA ASN A 431 -26.50 -15.89 -2.62
C ASN A 431 -25.98 -17.27 -3.06
N SER A 432 -26.40 -17.76 -4.23
CA SER A 432 -25.86 -18.99 -4.84
C SER A 432 -24.47 -18.80 -5.45
N ASP A 433 -24.03 -17.58 -5.69
CA ASP A 433 -22.65 -17.29 -6.06
C ASP A 433 -21.78 -17.33 -4.80
N PRO A 434 -20.79 -18.24 -4.70
CA PRO A 434 -19.97 -18.37 -3.50
C PRO A 434 -19.32 -17.06 -3.07
N MET A 435 -18.74 -16.33 -4.02
CA MET A 435 -18.00 -15.09 -3.71
C MET A 435 -18.92 -13.98 -3.18
N TYR A 436 -20.15 -13.86 -3.70
CA TYR A 436 -21.12 -12.90 -3.20
C TYR A 436 -21.83 -13.40 -1.93
N GLY A 437 -22.15 -14.70 -1.86
CA GLY A 437 -22.87 -15.32 -0.74
C GLY A 437 -22.08 -15.33 0.57
N GLU A 438 -20.76 -15.39 0.50
CA GLU A 438 -19.86 -15.34 1.67
C GLU A 438 -19.68 -13.93 2.26
N LEU A 439 -20.06 -12.88 1.51
CA LEU A 439 -20.00 -11.51 2.02
C LEU A 439 -20.98 -11.28 3.18
N GLU A 440 -20.65 -10.38 4.08
CA GLU A 440 -21.59 -9.89 5.07
C GLU A 440 -22.77 -9.17 4.42
N LEU A 441 -23.90 -9.08 5.11
CA LEU A 441 -25.13 -8.46 4.57
C LEU A 441 -24.89 -7.01 4.10
N THR A 442 -24.12 -6.25 4.85
CA THR A 442 -23.76 -4.87 4.52
C THR A 442 -23.02 -4.77 3.19
N ASP A 443 -22.03 -5.64 2.98
CA ASP A 443 -21.22 -5.66 1.76
C ASP A 443 -22.00 -6.21 0.57
N ARG A 444 -22.86 -7.22 0.78
CA ARG A 444 -23.81 -7.67 -0.26
C ARG A 444 -24.69 -6.53 -0.74
N MET A 445 -25.21 -5.71 0.17
CA MET A 445 -26.04 -4.57 -0.18
C MET A 445 -25.26 -3.47 -0.91
N ARG A 446 -23.99 -3.23 -0.53
CA ARG A 446 -23.10 -2.30 -1.25
C ARG A 446 -22.89 -2.76 -2.69
N VAL A 447 -22.47 -4.01 -2.88
CA VAL A 447 -22.26 -4.62 -4.22
C VAL A 447 -23.54 -4.56 -5.06
N ALA A 448 -24.68 -4.95 -4.50
CA ALA A 448 -25.95 -4.94 -5.23
C ALA A 448 -26.36 -3.54 -5.73
N LYS A 449 -26.18 -2.51 -4.90
CA LYS A 449 -26.48 -1.12 -5.27
C LYS A 449 -25.53 -0.61 -6.38
N MET A 450 -24.23 -0.83 -6.24
CA MET A 450 -23.24 -0.43 -7.24
C MET A 450 -23.44 -1.19 -8.56
N ALA A 451 -23.68 -2.51 -8.50
CA ALA A 451 -23.96 -3.32 -9.67
C ALA A 451 -25.22 -2.84 -10.42
N ALA A 452 -26.27 -2.42 -9.70
CA ALA A 452 -27.47 -1.87 -10.33
C ALA A 452 -27.19 -0.59 -11.13
N ILE A 453 -26.35 0.32 -10.59
CA ILE A 453 -25.93 1.55 -11.29
C ILE A 453 -25.11 1.19 -12.55
N LEU A 454 -24.10 0.33 -12.41
CA LEU A 454 -23.26 -0.09 -13.54
C LEU A 454 -24.06 -0.76 -14.66
N ARG A 455 -25.02 -1.64 -14.31
CA ARG A 455 -25.90 -2.31 -15.27
C ARG A 455 -26.74 -1.34 -16.09
N VAL A 456 -27.24 -0.28 -15.46
CA VAL A 456 -28.04 0.74 -16.15
C VAL A 456 -27.14 1.54 -17.07
N ALA A 457 -25.97 1.97 -16.62
CA ALA A 457 -25.01 2.72 -17.41
C ALA A 457 -24.54 1.93 -18.64
N ASP A 458 -24.14 0.68 -18.46
CA ASP A 458 -23.74 -0.21 -19.57
C ASP A 458 -24.91 -0.42 -20.57
N ALA A 459 -26.12 -0.62 -20.07
CA ALA A 459 -27.30 -0.80 -20.93
C ALA A 459 -27.60 0.43 -21.79
N LEU A 460 -27.38 1.65 -21.26
CA LEU A 460 -27.54 2.91 -21.99
C LEU A 460 -26.48 3.08 -23.09
N GLU A 461 -25.31 2.48 -22.92
CA GLU A 461 -24.18 2.59 -23.85
C GLU A 461 -23.87 1.27 -24.59
N ARG A 462 -24.78 0.31 -24.56
CA ARG A 462 -24.59 -1.03 -25.18
C ARG A 462 -24.21 -0.98 -26.67
N GLY A 463 -24.57 0.05 -27.35
CA GLY A 463 -24.27 0.23 -28.77
C GLY A 463 -22.88 0.83 -29.06
N HIS A 464 -22.08 1.18 -28.04
CA HIS A 464 -20.78 1.85 -28.14
C HIS A 464 -20.82 3.11 -29.03
N ALA A 465 -21.94 3.79 -29.05
CA ALA A 465 -22.19 4.90 -29.95
C ALA A 465 -22.27 6.29 -29.28
N GLN A 466 -22.14 6.32 -27.93
CA GLN A 466 -22.12 7.51 -27.09
C GLN A 466 -23.31 8.45 -27.36
N ARG A 467 -24.50 7.88 -27.62
CA ARG A 467 -25.70 8.65 -27.96
C ARG A 467 -26.32 9.33 -26.75
N VAL A 468 -26.19 8.75 -25.57
CA VAL A 468 -26.74 9.32 -24.33
C VAL A 468 -25.69 10.21 -23.68
N ASN A 469 -25.77 11.52 -23.86
CA ASN A 469 -24.77 12.46 -23.38
C ASN A 469 -24.82 12.75 -21.88
N GLY A 470 -25.94 12.40 -21.20
CA GLY A 470 -26.10 12.57 -19.76
C GLY A 470 -27.39 11.94 -19.27
N VAL A 471 -27.47 11.73 -17.95
CA VAL A 471 -28.63 11.14 -17.27
C VAL A 471 -29.05 12.03 -16.11
N ARG A 472 -30.34 12.35 -16.05
CA ARG A 472 -30.96 12.92 -14.84
C ARG A 472 -31.80 11.86 -14.16
N ALA A 473 -31.42 11.49 -12.95
CA ALA A 473 -32.11 10.51 -12.13
C ALA A 473 -32.98 11.20 -11.09
N ARG A 474 -34.26 10.83 -11.00
CA ARG A 474 -35.21 11.37 -10.02
C ARG A 474 -36.03 10.26 -9.41
N ILE A 475 -36.33 10.37 -8.12
CA ILE A 475 -37.21 9.44 -7.43
C ILE A 475 -38.62 10.06 -7.36
N ARG A 476 -39.60 9.34 -7.90
CA ARG A 476 -41.01 9.68 -7.77
C ARG A 476 -41.78 8.54 -7.08
N GLY A 477 -42.01 8.70 -5.79
CA GLY A 477 -42.62 7.65 -4.97
C GLY A 477 -41.74 6.41 -4.89
N ARG A 478 -42.15 5.30 -5.55
CA ARG A 478 -41.38 4.04 -5.61
C ARG A 478 -40.68 3.83 -6.96
N MET A 479 -40.75 4.78 -7.86
CA MET A 479 -40.19 4.69 -9.20
C MET A 479 -38.94 5.53 -9.31
N LEU A 480 -37.91 5.01 -9.97
CA LEU A 480 -36.77 5.74 -10.45
C LEU A 480 -37.05 6.16 -11.90
N GLU A 481 -37.10 7.47 -12.14
CA GLU A 481 -37.21 8.05 -13.47
C GLU A 481 -35.82 8.48 -13.95
N LEU A 482 -35.46 8.05 -15.16
CA LEU A 482 -34.24 8.46 -15.83
C LEU A 482 -34.62 9.30 -17.06
N GLU A 483 -34.22 10.57 -17.04
CA GLU A 483 -34.34 11.47 -18.17
C GLU A 483 -33.01 11.46 -18.94
N LEU A 484 -33.04 10.94 -20.18
CA LEU A 484 -31.85 10.80 -21.01
C LEU A 484 -31.63 12.05 -21.84
N GLN A 485 -30.40 12.53 -21.85
CA GLN A 485 -29.97 13.66 -22.70
C GLN A 485 -29.19 13.07 -23.88
N GLY A 486 -29.61 13.32 -25.11
CA GLY A 486 -28.98 12.84 -26.34
C GLY A 486 -28.52 13.96 -27.24
#